data_87d487fbed9233b98c1b2a4dd79c3301
#
_entry.id   87d487fbed9233b98c1b2a4dd79c3301
#
_cell.length_a   1.000
_cell.length_b   1.000
_cell.length_c   1.000
_cell.angle_alpha   90.00
_cell.angle_beta   90.00
_cell.angle_gamma   90.00
#
_symmetry.space_group_name_H-M   'P 1'
#
loop_
_entity.id
_entity.type
_entity.pdbx_description
1 polymer ?
#
loop_
_entity_poly.entity_id
_entity_poly.type
_entity_poly.pdbx_seq_one_letter_code
_entity_poly.pdbx_strand_id
1 'polypeptide(L)'
;MRLMFHGFGAVCGLLILVGCADTDFVADDYLYLGDQYDVTIRRDIRGVPHVLGESNPDAAFGFAYAQAEDNWQLIEDSMPFYRGNSGLYNGQEGVVTDFLVSWLGIWETLDASYRWDLSPEARAYIEAYADGLNYYAALHSEEVDERILPVTAKD
;
A
#
# COMPACT_ATOMS: atom_id res chain seq x y z
N MET A 1 -49.46 41.29 -35.31
CA MET A 1 -49.48 40.71 -33.98
C MET A 1 -48.46 39.56 -33.98
N ARG A 2 -47.22 39.83 -33.51
CA ARG A 2 -46.12 38.87 -33.51
C ARG A 2 -45.95 38.35 -32.07
N LEU A 3 -46.20 37.04 -31.87
CA LEU A 3 -45.88 36.39 -30.59
C LEU A 3 -44.40 36.01 -30.59
N MET A 4 -43.68 36.52 -29.58
CA MET A 4 -42.32 36.09 -29.23
C MET A 4 -42.41 34.92 -28.23
N PHE A 5 -41.88 33.76 -28.63
CA PHE A 5 -41.66 32.65 -27.72
C PHE A 5 -40.26 32.79 -27.10
N HIS A 6 -40.20 32.93 -25.79
CA HIS A 6 -38.98 32.86 -25.02
C HIS A 6 -38.72 31.40 -24.66
N GLY A 7 -37.65 30.85 -25.24
CA GLY A 7 -37.16 29.53 -24.88
C GLY A 7 -36.47 29.56 -23.51
N PHE A 8 -36.99 28.77 -22.57
CA PHE A 8 -36.38 28.51 -21.28
C PHE A 8 -35.35 27.38 -21.51
N GLY A 9 -34.04 27.72 -21.50
CA GLY A 9 -32.97 26.77 -21.53
C GLY A 9 -32.82 26.12 -20.15
N ALA A 10 -33.15 24.84 -20.04
CA ALA A 10 -32.83 24.03 -18.87
C ALA A 10 -31.32 23.71 -18.87
N VAL A 11 -30.58 24.32 -17.96
CA VAL A 11 -29.19 23.92 -17.67
C VAL A 11 -29.28 22.67 -16.82
N CYS A 12 -29.02 21.50 -17.48
CA CYS A 12 -28.86 20.22 -16.81
C CYS A 12 -27.46 20.20 -16.19
N GLY A 13 -27.38 20.50 -14.88
CA GLY A 13 -26.14 20.39 -14.12
C GLY A 13 -25.73 18.92 -14.01
N LEU A 14 -24.65 18.55 -14.70
CA LEU A 14 -24.01 17.24 -14.56
C LEU A 14 -23.31 17.19 -13.20
N LEU A 15 -23.94 16.58 -12.20
CA LEU A 15 -23.31 16.23 -10.93
C LEU A 15 -22.31 15.10 -11.22
N ILE A 16 -21.02 15.44 -11.32
CA ILE A 16 -19.96 14.46 -11.29
C ILE A 16 -19.83 14.00 -9.83
N LEU A 17 -20.41 12.85 -9.52
CA LEU A 17 -20.09 12.12 -8.30
C LEU A 17 -18.66 11.63 -8.47
N VAL A 18 -17.69 12.36 -7.89
CA VAL A 18 -16.36 11.82 -7.63
C VAL A 18 -16.57 10.80 -6.52
N GLY A 19 -16.83 9.55 -6.90
CA GLY A 19 -16.75 8.44 -5.98
C GLY A 19 -15.29 8.39 -5.50
N CYS A 20 -15.05 8.36 -4.19
CA CYS A 20 -13.82 7.83 -3.65
C CYS A 20 -13.69 6.43 -4.26
N ALA A 21 -12.70 6.23 -5.12
CA ALA A 21 -12.30 4.89 -5.47
C ALA A 21 -11.60 4.36 -4.22
N ASP A 22 -12.34 3.64 -3.38
CA ASP A 22 -11.71 2.65 -2.52
C ASP A 22 -11.07 1.68 -3.52
N THR A 23 -9.74 1.68 -3.57
CA THR A 23 -9.01 0.68 -4.33
C THR A 23 -9.05 -0.59 -3.50
N ASP A 24 -10.14 -1.35 -3.67
CA ASP A 24 -10.22 -2.69 -3.09
C ASP A 24 -9.00 -3.49 -3.58
N PHE A 25 -8.33 -4.16 -2.66
CA PHE A 25 -7.25 -5.06 -3.01
C PHE A 25 -7.83 -6.25 -3.77
N VAL A 26 -7.37 -6.44 -5.01
CA VAL A 26 -7.71 -7.60 -5.83
C VAL A 26 -6.47 -8.46 -5.99
N ALA A 27 -6.44 -9.62 -5.33
CA ALA A 27 -5.26 -10.48 -5.28
C ALA A 27 -4.68 -10.79 -6.68
N ASP A 28 -5.54 -11.07 -7.65
CA ASP A 28 -5.11 -11.38 -9.02
C ASP A 28 -4.30 -10.24 -9.67
N ASP A 29 -4.54 -8.98 -9.26
CA ASP A 29 -3.83 -7.82 -9.77
C ASP A 29 -2.38 -7.72 -9.29
N TYR A 30 -1.96 -8.57 -8.34
CA TYR A 30 -0.60 -8.59 -7.77
C TYR A 30 0.17 -9.88 -8.06
N LEU A 31 -0.46 -10.92 -8.61
CA LEU A 31 0.21 -12.20 -8.90
C LEU A 31 1.34 -12.07 -9.94
N TYR A 32 1.22 -11.12 -10.87
CA TYR A 32 2.26 -10.86 -11.89
C TYR A 32 3.60 -10.39 -11.30
N LEU A 33 3.61 -9.88 -10.06
CA LEU A 33 4.82 -9.41 -9.38
C LEU A 33 5.85 -10.54 -9.23
N GLY A 34 5.41 -11.79 -9.07
CA GLY A 34 6.30 -12.94 -9.01
C GLY A 34 7.14 -13.15 -10.27
N ASP A 35 6.68 -12.68 -11.42
CA ASP A 35 7.40 -12.76 -12.70
C ASP A 35 8.30 -11.54 -12.96
N GLN A 36 8.18 -10.47 -12.15
CA GLN A 36 8.96 -9.24 -12.33
C GLN A 36 10.32 -9.28 -11.63
N TYR A 37 10.46 -10.09 -10.59
CA TYR A 37 11.64 -10.15 -9.74
C TYR A 37 12.35 -11.49 -9.87
N ASP A 38 13.67 -11.46 -10.10
CA ASP A 38 14.50 -12.67 -10.17
C ASP A 38 15.16 -12.92 -8.81
N VAL A 39 14.50 -13.71 -7.97
CA VAL A 39 14.91 -13.96 -6.60
C VAL A 39 14.83 -15.45 -6.24
N THR A 40 15.83 -15.91 -5.48
CA THR A 40 15.82 -17.24 -4.87
C THR A 40 15.85 -17.12 -3.35
N ILE A 41 14.87 -17.72 -2.68
CA ILE A 41 14.81 -17.84 -1.22
C ILE A 41 15.14 -19.29 -0.84
N ARG A 42 16.13 -19.48 0.02
CA ARG A 42 16.48 -20.79 0.57
C ARG A 42 16.51 -20.72 2.08
N ARG A 43 15.84 -21.66 2.74
CA ARG A 43 15.87 -21.75 4.20
C ARG A 43 16.90 -22.80 4.64
N ASP A 44 17.73 -22.46 5.62
CA ASP A 44 18.65 -23.39 6.24
C ASP A 44 17.92 -24.39 7.18
N ILE A 45 18.69 -25.28 7.81
CA ILE A 45 18.13 -26.30 8.74
C ILE A 45 17.48 -25.69 9.99
N ARG A 46 17.68 -24.40 10.25
CA ARG A 46 17.07 -23.65 11.36
C ARG A 46 15.90 -22.78 10.92
N GLY A 47 15.56 -22.82 9.62
CA GLY A 47 14.52 -22.03 9.04
C GLY A 47 14.94 -20.60 8.65
N VAL A 48 16.21 -20.22 8.82
CA VAL A 48 16.67 -18.86 8.48
C VAL A 48 16.64 -18.68 6.96
N PRO A 49 15.93 -17.66 6.44
CA PRO A 49 15.89 -17.40 5.01
C PRO A 49 17.19 -16.77 4.50
N HIS A 50 17.71 -17.30 3.42
CA HIS A 50 18.81 -16.74 2.63
C HIS A 50 18.23 -16.27 1.31
N VAL A 51 18.21 -14.97 1.09
CA VAL A 51 17.65 -14.32 -0.09
C VAL A 51 18.78 -13.95 -1.05
N LEU A 52 18.67 -14.38 -2.29
CA LEU A 52 19.59 -14.04 -3.37
C LEU A 52 18.77 -13.46 -4.52
N GLY A 53 19.00 -12.20 -4.86
CA GLY A 53 18.44 -11.51 -6.03
C GLY A 53 19.54 -11.10 -7.00
N GLU A 54 19.22 -10.98 -8.28
CA GLU A 54 20.13 -10.48 -9.31
C GLU A 54 20.40 -8.97 -9.15
N SER A 55 19.45 -8.24 -8.52
CA SER A 55 19.57 -6.82 -8.21
C SER A 55 19.15 -6.53 -6.76
N ASN A 56 19.40 -5.29 -6.29
CA ASN A 56 18.92 -4.83 -4.99
C ASN A 56 17.38 -4.86 -4.86
N PRO A 57 16.59 -4.44 -5.87
CA PRO A 57 15.14 -4.61 -5.84
C PRO A 57 14.70 -6.08 -5.74
N ASP A 58 15.32 -7.00 -6.49
CA ASP A 58 14.98 -8.42 -6.39
C ASP A 58 15.24 -8.96 -4.98
N ALA A 59 16.37 -8.59 -4.39
CA ALA A 59 16.68 -8.98 -3.01
C ALA A 59 15.68 -8.37 -2.00
N ALA A 60 15.23 -7.13 -2.21
CA ALA A 60 14.24 -6.47 -1.36
C ALA A 60 12.87 -7.15 -1.43
N PHE A 61 12.42 -7.48 -2.64
CA PHE A 61 11.20 -8.24 -2.88
C PHE A 61 11.23 -9.58 -2.14
N GLY A 62 12.30 -10.36 -2.34
CA GLY A 62 12.44 -11.67 -1.71
C GLY A 62 12.58 -11.58 -0.19
N PHE A 63 13.22 -10.52 0.34
CA PHE A 63 13.33 -10.30 1.78
C PHE A 63 11.96 -9.98 2.40
N ALA A 64 11.16 -9.12 1.77
CA ALA A 64 9.81 -8.80 2.20
C ALA A 64 8.91 -10.03 2.21
N TYR A 65 8.96 -10.84 1.14
CA TYR A 65 8.21 -12.09 1.04
C TYR A 65 8.61 -13.07 2.16
N ALA A 66 9.91 -13.29 2.39
CA ALA A 66 10.38 -14.17 3.45
C ALA A 66 9.99 -13.69 4.86
N GLN A 67 9.97 -12.38 5.08
CA GLN A 67 9.52 -11.78 6.34
C GLN A 67 8.01 -12.00 6.53
N ALA A 68 7.23 -11.85 5.47
CA ALA A 68 5.79 -12.11 5.48
C ALA A 68 5.48 -13.59 5.79
N GLU A 69 6.21 -14.54 5.17
CA GLU A 69 6.11 -15.97 5.52
C GLU A 69 6.41 -16.24 6.99
N ASP A 70 7.38 -15.54 7.58
CA ASP A 70 7.78 -15.77 8.96
C ASP A 70 6.79 -15.19 9.97
N ASN A 71 6.22 -14.02 9.70
CA ASN A 71 5.30 -13.37 10.64
C ASN A 71 4.45 -12.26 10.00
N TRP A 72 3.48 -12.63 9.17
CA TRP A 72 2.54 -11.68 8.58
C TRP A 72 1.73 -10.90 9.63
N GLN A 73 1.32 -11.55 10.72
CA GLN A 73 0.54 -10.91 11.77
C GLN A 73 1.24 -9.67 12.36
N LEU A 74 2.58 -9.70 12.50
CA LEU A 74 3.31 -8.54 12.99
C LEU A 74 3.25 -7.37 12.00
N ILE A 75 3.24 -7.65 10.70
CA ILE A 75 3.08 -6.64 9.66
C ILE A 75 1.69 -6.01 9.75
N GLU A 76 0.64 -6.83 9.83
CA GLU A 76 -0.74 -6.37 10.00
C GLU A 76 -0.92 -5.49 11.23
N ASP A 77 -0.41 -5.92 12.37
CA ASP A 77 -0.53 -5.20 13.64
C ASP A 77 0.22 -3.85 13.61
N SER A 78 1.29 -3.76 12.80
CA SER A 78 2.13 -2.56 12.71
C SER A 78 1.59 -1.49 11.75
N MET A 79 0.93 -1.88 10.69
CA MET A 79 0.46 -0.97 9.63
C MET A 79 -0.45 0.15 10.15
N PRO A 80 -1.47 -0.12 10.98
CA PRO A 80 -2.32 0.93 11.52
C PRO A 80 -1.56 1.98 12.34
N PHE A 81 -0.48 1.55 13.01
CA PHE A 81 0.38 2.46 13.76
C PHE A 81 1.12 3.42 12.83
N TYR A 82 1.78 2.92 11.80
CA TYR A 82 2.55 3.76 10.86
C TYR A 82 1.64 4.67 10.03
N ARG A 83 0.47 4.19 9.65
CA ARG A 83 -0.52 4.97 8.90
C ARG A 83 -1.25 6.02 9.73
N GLY A 84 -1.18 5.97 11.06
CA GLY A 84 -1.91 6.88 11.94
C GLY A 84 -3.41 6.65 11.92
N ASN A 85 -3.82 5.40 11.76
CA ASN A 85 -5.22 4.96 11.77
C ASN A 85 -5.48 3.82 12.77
N SER A 86 -4.63 3.70 13.79
CA SER A 86 -4.75 2.70 14.87
C SER A 86 -6.11 2.73 15.56
N GLY A 87 -6.76 3.90 15.63
CA GLY A 87 -8.08 4.03 16.24
C GLY A 87 -9.18 3.23 15.52
N LEU A 88 -9.02 2.98 14.21
CA LEU A 88 -9.95 2.15 13.42
C LEU A 88 -9.88 0.66 13.82
N TYR A 89 -8.73 0.21 14.29
CA TYR A 89 -8.46 -1.18 14.64
C TYR A 89 -8.53 -1.42 16.15
N ASN A 90 -7.96 -0.50 16.94
CA ASN A 90 -7.76 -0.63 18.38
C ASN A 90 -8.68 0.30 19.20
N GLY A 91 -9.63 1.00 18.54
CA GLY A 91 -10.54 1.90 19.21
C GLY A 91 -9.81 3.04 19.95
N GLN A 92 -10.26 3.36 21.15
CA GLN A 92 -9.76 4.51 21.91
C GLN A 92 -8.26 4.41 22.23
N GLU A 93 -7.72 3.22 22.35
CA GLU A 93 -6.28 3.02 22.64
C GLU A 93 -5.38 3.46 21.48
N GLY A 94 -5.84 3.33 20.24
CA GLY A 94 -5.13 3.76 19.05
C GLY A 94 -5.14 5.27 18.79
N VAL A 95 -6.11 6.01 19.35
CA VAL A 95 -6.32 7.44 19.02
C VAL A 95 -5.11 8.32 19.38
N VAL A 96 -4.38 8.00 20.45
CA VAL A 96 -3.18 8.77 20.84
C VAL A 96 -2.09 8.65 19.78
N THR A 97 -1.92 7.46 19.21
CA THR A 97 -0.96 7.22 18.13
C THR A 97 -1.34 7.99 16.87
N ASP A 98 -2.61 7.92 16.48
CA ASP A 98 -3.13 8.62 15.30
C ASP A 98 -2.93 10.14 15.43
N PHE A 99 -3.20 10.67 16.63
CA PHE A 99 -2.92 12.08 16.92
C PHE A 99 -1.44 12.44 16.77
N LEU A 100 -0.53 11.59 17.27
CA LEU A 100 0.92 11.84 17.16
C LEU A 100 1.40 11.81 15.71
N VAL A 101 0.97 10.83 14.92
CA VAL A 101 1.31 10.72 13.50
C VAL A 101 0.85 11.96 12.73
N SER A 102 -0.41 12.39 12.96
CA SER A 102 -0.98 13.59 12.36
C SER A 102 -0.29 14.87 12.85
N TRP A 103 -0.04 15.00 14.15
CA TRP A 103 0.60 16.21 14.74
C TRP A 103 2.04 16.40 14.26
N LEU A 104 2.77 15.30 14.04
CA LEU A 104 4.14 15.34 13.50
C LEU A 104 4.17 15.62 11.98
N GLY A 105 3.03 15.54 11.29
CA GLY A 105 2.94 15.76 9.85
C GLY A 105 3.74 14.73 9.06
N ILE A 106 3.72 13.46 9.50
CA ILE A 106 4.56 12.40 8.90
C ILE A 106 4.17 12.19 7.45
N TRP A 107 2.87 12.02 7.18
CA TRP A 107 2.38 11.74 5.83
C TRP A 107 2.54 12.93 4.89
N GLU A 108 2.29 14.14 5.36
CA GLU A 108 2.50 15.37 4.59
C GLU A 108 3.99 15.53 4.21
N THR A 109 4.89 15.16 5.13
CA THR A 109 6.33 15.17 4.87
C THR A 109 6.72 14.11 3.85
N LEU A 110 6.23 12.88 4.00
CA LEU A 110 6.48 11.80 3.04
C LEU A 110 5.99 12.17 1.63
N ASP A 111 4.76 12.68 1.52
CA ASP A 111 4.20 13.08 0.23
C ASP A 111 5.00 14.18 -0.46
N ALA A 112 5.49 15.14 0.32
CA ALA A 112 6.28 16.25 -0.22
C ALA A 112 7.71 15.84 -0.61
N SER A 113 8.32 14.90 0.11
CA SER A 113 9.77 14.62 0.02
C SER A 113 10.10 13.30 -0.67
N TYR A 114 9.26 12.28 -0.62
CA TYR A 114 9.54 10.93 -1.11
C TYR A 114 10.20 10.90 -2.49
N ARG A 115 9.66 11.68 -3.42
CA ARG A 115 10.16 11.71 -4.80
C ARG A 115 11.49 12.44 -4.96
N TRP A 116 11.77 13.41 -4.10
CA TRP A 116 12.88 14.34 -4.25
C TRP A 116 14.06 14.02 -3.35
N ASP A 117 13.80 13.52 -2.16
CA ASP A 117 14.83 13.25 -1.15
C ASP A 117 15.43 11.84 -1.28
N LEU A 118 14.71 10.92 -1.93
CA LEU A 118 15.21 9.57 -2.19
C LEU A 118 15.78 9.44 -3.61
N SER A 119 16.93 8.77 -3.73
CA SER A 119 17.46 8.42 -5.04
C SER A 119 16.53 7.44 -5.78
N PRO A 120 16.58 7.39 -7.13
CA PRO A 120 15.82 6.40 -7.88
C PRO A 120 16.07 4.96 -7.43
N GLU A 121 17.32 4.63 -7.08
CA GLU A 121 17.71 3.31 -6.59
C GLU A 121 17.07 3.00 -5.23
N ALA A 122 17.06 3.98 -4.31
CA ALA A 122 16.43 3.81 -3.00
C ALA A 122 14.92 3.61 -3.14
N ARG A 123 14.26 4.37 -4.03
CA ARG A 123 12.83 4.17 -4.30
C ARG A 123 12.55 2.79 -4.88
N ALA A 124 13.31 2.37 -5.89
CA ALA A 124 13.14 1.05 -6.49
C ALA A 124 13.28 -0.09 -5.46
N TYR A 125 14.19 0.07 -4.49
CA TYR A 125 14.35 -0.88 -3.40
C TYR A 125 13.13 -0.93 -2.48
N ILE A 126 12.60 0.25 -2.07
CA ILE A 126 11.46 0.32 -1.15
C ILE A 126 10.16 -0.11 -1.86
N GLU A 127 10.00 0.25 -3.14
CA GLU A 127 8.87 -0.18 -3.97
C GLU A 127 8.86 -1.71 -4.12
N ALA A 128 10.01 -2.33 -4.41
CA ALA A 128 10.13 -3.77 -4.50
C ALA A 128 9.85 -4.48 -3.18
N TYR A 129 10.19 -3.87 -2.04
CA TYR A 129 9.83 -4.40 -0.73
C TYR A 129 8.30 -4.41 -0.53
N ALA A 130 7.62 -3.32 -0.85
CA ALA A 130 6.15 -3.26 -0.80
C ALA A 130 5.51 -4.28 -1.76
N ASP A 131 6.06 -4.43 -2.96
CA ASP A 131 5.61 -5.44 -3.93
C ASP A 131 5.75 -6.86 -3.37
N GLY A 132 6.83 -7.17 -2.65
CA GLY A 132 7.01 -8.48 -2.00
C GLY A 132 5.94 -8.79 -0.96
N LEU A 133 5.53 -7.79 -0.16
CA LEU A 133 4.43 -7.92 0.79
C LEU A 133 3.09 -8.11 0.09
N ASN A 134 2.80 -7.33 -0.97
CA ASN A 134 1.56 -7.45 -1.73
C ASN A 134 1.47 -8.79 -2.47
N TYR A 135 2.58 -9.28 -2.99
CA TYR A 135 2.64 -10.61 -3.62
C TYR A 135 2.35 -11.74 -2.63
N TYR A 136 2.94 -11.67 -1.42
CA TYR A 136 2.61 -12.61 -0.35
C TYR A 136 1.11 -12.57 -0.03
N ALA A 137 0.56 -11.37 0.18
CA ALA A 137 -0.86 -11.17 0.47
C ALA A 137 -1.76 -11.70 -0.66
N ALA A 138 -1.36 -11.55 -1.92
CA ALA A 138 -2.10 -12.07 -3.07
C ALA A 138 -2.15 -13.61 -3.09
N LEU A 139 -1.04 -14.27 -2.71
CA LEU A 139 -0.99 -15.74 -2.60
C LEU A 139 -1.75 -16.28 -1.39
N HIS A 140 -1.96 -15.47 -0.36
CA HIS A 140 -2.57 -15.85 0.92
C HIS A 140 -3.82 -15.00 1.24
N SER A 141 -4.58 -14.59 0.22
CA SER A 141 -5.67 -13.63 0.33
C SER A 141 -6.77 -14.04 1.34
N GLU A 142 -6.93 -15.33 1.61
CA GLU A 142 -7.88 -15.85 2.60
C GLU A 142 -7.40 -15.70 4.05
N GLU A 143 -6.10 -15.40 4.26
CA GLU A 143 -5.45 -15.40 5.58
C GLU A 143 -5.03 -14.00 6.04
N VAL A 144 -5.13 -12.99 5.16
CA VAL A 144 -4.65 -11.64 5.39
C VAL A 144 -5.79 -10.64 5.63
N ASP A 145 -5.53 -9.59 6.39
CA ASP A 145 -6.49 -8.48 6.57
C ASP A 145 -6.42 -7.52 5.38
N GLU A 146 -7.42 -7.57 4.50
CA GLU A 146 -7.48 -6.70 3.31
C GLU A 146 -7.50 -5.20 3.64
N ARG A 147 -7.88 -4.81 4.87
CA ARG A 147 -7.94 -3.40 5.28
C ARG A 147 -6.58 -2.71 5.31
N ILE A 148 -5.49 -3.47 5.40
CA ILE A 148 -4.13 -2.92 5.33
C ILE A 148 -3.56 -2.90 3.91
N LEU A 149 -4.25 -3.48 2.95
CA LEU A 149 -3.78 -3.65 1.57
C LEU A 149 -4.35 -2.57 0.62
N PRO A 150 -3.67 -2.26 -0.46
CA PRO A 150 -2.29 -2.67 -0.70
C PRO A 150 -1.29 -1.93 0.20
N VAL A 151 -0.15 -2.58 0.44
CA VAL A 151 1.01 -1.92 1.07
C VAL A 151 1.71 -1.07 0.01
N THR A 152 2.10 0.14 0.40
CA THR A 152 2.82 1.06 -0.48
C THR A 152 4.25 1.30 -0.02
N ALA A 153 5.08 1.82 -0.88
CA ALA A 153 6.46 2.18 -0.55
C ALA A 153 6.60 3.30 0.50
N LYS A 154 5.49 3.93 0.91
CA LYS A 154 5.48 4.96 1.95
C LYS A 154 5.08 4.41 3.32
N ASP A 155 4.56 3.20 3.37
CA ASP A 155 4.21 2.50 4.59
C ASP A 155 5.44 1.98 5.31
#